data_7ffb38ed473f9ed713a15ca6f847e133
#
_entry.id   7ffb38ed473f9ed713a15ca6f847e133
#
_cell.length_a   1.000
_cell.length_b   1.000
_cell.length_c   1.000
_cell.angle_alpha   90.00
_cell.angle_beta   90.00
_cell.angle_gamma   90.00
#
_symmetry.space_group_name_H-M   'P 1'
#
loop_
_entity.id
_entity.type
_entity.pdbx_description
1 polymer ?
#
loop_
_entity_poly.entity_id
_entity_poly.type
_entity_poly.pdbx_seq_one_letter_code
_entity_poly.pdbx_strand_id
1 'polypeptide(L)'
;FMQFKYDEAIPLYEKLIAQGFDNFESNFILGLCYEDLPDNEKALKHYQKAVLFKSDNATCLFHLALMEKAFNMDSLSMAHFNQSLEVSLPKGRALRTYKWLADLHFLHHRYADAARDFELCTLYDEEDNPLNYYNTAQMLIASKNKLKAKLYLQMFLANANRLEDKKEAAQLISKAKEQLKQ
;
A
#
# COMPACT_ATOMS: atom_id res chain seq x y z
N PHE A 1 4.56 2.16 25.99
CA PHE A 1 3.93 1.34 24.94
C PHE A 1 2.68 0.73 25.53
N MET A 2 1.49 1.26 25.22
CA MET A 2 0.23 0.57 25.52
C MET A 2 0.15 -0.62 24.55
N GLN A 3 0.36 -1.82 25.07
CA GLN A 3 0.03 -3.04 24.36
C GLN A 3 -1.50 -3.10 24.35
N PHE A 4 -2.11 -2.81 23.20
CA PHE A 4 -3.55 -2.95 23.03
C PHE A 4 -3.87 -4.43 23.23
N LYS A 5 -4.66 -4.73 24.28
CA LYS A 5 -5.16 -6.08 24.52
C LYS A 5 -6.41 -6.25 23.67
N TYR A 6 -6.20 -6.60 22.42
CA TYR A 6 -7.29 -6.78 21.44
C TYR A 6 -8.31 -7.84 21.91
N ASP A 7 -7.83 -8.92 22.54
CA ASP A 7 -8.69 -9.96 23.12
C ASP A 7 -9.65 -9.41 24.18
N GLU A 8 -9.26 -8.40 24.95
CA GLU A 8 -10.10 -7.77 25.95
C GLU A 8 -11.04 -6.73 25.33
N ALA A 9 -10.65 -6.10 24.22
CA ALA A 9 -11.43 -5.07 23.55
C ALA A 9 -12.65 -5.65 22.79
N ILE A 10 -12.47 -6.79 22.11
CA ILE A 10 -13.50 -7.40 21.29
C ILE A 10 -14.83 -7.58 22.06
N PRO A 11 -14.88 -8.30 23.22
CA PRO A 11 -16.15 -8.54 23.92
C PRO A 11 -16.79 -7.23 24.41
N LEU A 12 -16.00 -6.19 24.68
CA LEU A 12 -16.52 -4.90 25.10
C LEU A 12 -17.24 -4.18 23.95
N TYR A 13 -16.61 -4.14 22.76
CA TYR A 13 -17.21 -3.47 21.60
C TYR A 13 -18.36 -4.28 20.99
N GLU A 14 -18.33 -5.60 21.01
CA GLU A 14 -19.47 -6.45 20.64
C GLU A 14 -20.67 -6.19 21.56
N LYS A 15 -20.43 -6.08 22.88
CA LYS A 15 -21.47 -5.72 23.84
C LYS A 15 -22.03 -4.33 23.60
N LEU A 16 -21.18 -3.34 23.27
CA LEU A 16 -21.64 -1.98 22.91
C LEU A 16 -22.55 -2.02 21.68
N ILE A 17 -22.18 -2.74 20.64
CA ILE A 17 -23.02 -2.91 19.45
C ILE A 17 -24.38 -3.56 19.82
N ALA A 18 -24.37 -4.61 20.66
CA ALA A 18 -25.59 -5.26 21.13
C ALA A 18 -26.50 -4.32 21.96
N GLN A 19 -25.94 -3.29 22.60
CA GLN A 19 -26.63 -2.25 23.31
C GLN A 19 -27.12 -1.09 22.44
N GLY A 20 -26.94 -1.16 21.12
CA GLY A 20 -27.37 -0.14 20.16
C GLY A 20 -26.30 0.88 19.76
N PHE A 21 -25.06 0.72 20.21
CA PHE A 21 -23.92 1.56 19.79
C PHE A 21 -23.25 1.00 18.56
N ASP A 22 -24.03 0.56 17.55
CA ASP A 22 -23.53 0.16 16.24
C ASP A 22 -23.26 1.43 15.41
N ASN A 23 -21.98 1.85 15.38
CA ASN A 23 -21.53 3.09 14.76
C ASN A 23 -20.15 2.92 14.14
N PHE A 24 -19.59 4.00 13.56
CA PHE A 24 -18.28 4.00 12.95
C PHE A 24 -17.19 3.52 13.91
N GLU A 25 -17.13 4.12 15.10
CA GLU A 25 -16.05 3.88 16.07
C GLU A 25 -16.02 2.43 16.53
N SER A 26 -17.19 1.88 16.90
CA SER A 26 -17.28 0.48 17.34
C SER A 26 -16.85 -0.50 16.27
N ASN A 27 -17.29 -0.30 15.02
CA ASN A 27 -16.93 -1.18 13.93
C ASN A 27 -15.47 -0.98 13.49
N PHE A 28 -14.96 0.25 13.46
CA PHE A 28 -13.57 0.49 13.10
C PHE A 28 -12.59 -0.15 14.10
N ILE A 29 -12.87 -0.03 15.41
CA ILE A 29 -12.03 -0.66 16.45
C ILE A 29 -12.11 -2.19 16.37
N LEU A 30 -13.29 -2.77 16.17
CA LEU A 30 -13.41 -4.23 15.97
C LEU A 30 -12.66 -4.69 14.72
N GLY A 31 -12.70 -3.92 13.63
CA GLY A 31 -11.90 -4.18 12.44
C GLY A 31 -10.41 -4.26 12.76
N LEU A 32 -9.87 -3.29 13.50
CA LEU A 32 -8.46 -3.28 13.93
C LEU A 32 -8.12 -4.46 14.85
N CYS A 33 -9.00 -4.80 15.79
CA CYS A 33 -8.79 -5.94 16.69
C CYS A 33 -8.72 -7.27 15.93
N TYR A 34 -9.63 -7.49 14.99
CA TYR A 34 -9.67 -8.71 14.20
C TYR A 34 -8.53 -8.78 13.16
N GLU A 35 -8.07 -7.64 12.63
CA GLU A 35 -6.89 -7.58 11.75
C GLU A 35 -5.63 -8.01 12.52
N ASP A 36 -5.46 -7.58 13.77
CA ASP A 36 -4.32 -7.96 14.61
C ASP A 36 -4.35 -9.44 15.02
N LEU A 37 -5.54 -10.02 15.21
CA LEU A 37 -5.75 -11.44 15.49
C LEU A 37 -5.80 -12.33 14.25
N PRO A 38 -5.27 -11.94 13.14
CA PRO A 38 -5.44 -12.32 11.73
C PRO A 38 -6.76 -13.01 11.36
N ASP A 39 -7.89 -12.55 11.95
CA ASP A 39 -9.24 -12.92 11.51
C ASP A 39 -9.72 -11.96 10.41
N ASN A 40 -9.10 -12.10 9.23
CA ASN A 40 -9.33 -11.19 8.11
C ASN A 40 -10.80 -11.12 7.66
N GLU A 41 -11.57 -12.20 7.83
CA GLU A 41 -12.99 -12.22 7.45
C GLU A 41 -13.82 -11.28 8.35
N LYS A 42 -13.62 -11.37 9.66
CA LYS A 42 -14.31 -10.46 10.58
C LYS A 42 -13.80 -9.02 10.45
N ALA A 43 -12.49 -8.83 10.26
CA ALA A 43 -11.92 -7.51 10.00
C ALA A 43 -12.57 -6.86 8.77
N LEU A 44 -12.65 -7.57 7.64
CA LEU A 44 -13.31 -7.10 6.41
C LEU A 44 -14.76 -6.67 6.70
N LYS A 45 -15.54 -7.53 7.35
CA LYS A 45 -16.95 -7.26 7.68
C LYS A 45 -17.13 -5.99 8.52
N HIS A 46 -16.29 -5.80 9.53
CA HIS A 46 -16.37 -4.64 10.41
C HIS A 46 -15.89 -3.36 9.71
N TYR A 47 -14.83 -3.41 8.89
CA TYR A 47 -14.43 -2.24 8.09
C TYR A 47 -15.49 -1.86 7.06
N GLN A 48 -16.13 -2.82 6.40
CA GLN A 48 -17.26 -2.55 5.49
C GLN A 48 -18.41 -1.83 6.22
N LYS A 49 -18.76 -2.29 7.42
CA LYS A 49 -19.77 -1.60 8.24
C LYS A 49 -19.33 -0.19 8.66
N ALA A 50 -18.07 -0.02 9.08
CA ALA A 50 -17.55 1.28 9.47
C ALA A 50 -17.66 2.31 8.33
N VAL A 51 -17.30 1.92 7.10
CA VAL A 51 -17.39 2.78 5.91
C VAL A 51 -18.84 3.18 5.58
N LEU A 52 -19.84 2.34 5.91
CA LEU A 52 -21.26 2.72 5.75
C LEU A 52 -21.67 3.89 6.68
N PHE A 53 -21.08 3.97 7.87
CA PHE A 53 -21.32 5.08 8.79
C PHE A 53 -20.50 6.33 8.45
N LYS A 54 -19.28 6.15 7.96
CA LYS A 54 -18.36 7.23 7.63
C LYS A 54 -17.49 6.85 6.42
N SER A 55 -17.95 7.24 5.24
CA SER A 55 -17.33 6.88 3.97
C SER A 55 -16.05 7.67 3.61
N ASP A 56 -15.73 8.70 4.40
CA ASP A 56 -14.61 9.62 4.16
C ASP A 56 -13.48 9.49 5.20
N ASN A 57 -13.39 8.36 5.88
CA ASN A 57 -12.26 8.11 6.79
C ASN A 57 -11.11 7.41 6.04
N ALA A 58 -10.08 8.19 5.69
CA ALA A 58 -8.93 7.70 4.93
C ALA A 58 -8.24 6.46 5.56
N THR A 59 -8.15 6.41 6.89
CA THR A 59 -7.55 5.27 7.59
C THR A 59 -8.42 4.02 7.48
N CYS A 60 -9.72 4.15 7.64
CA CYS A 60 -10.65 3.02 7.51
C CYS A 60 -10.66 2.48 6.08
N LEU A 61 -10.71 3.37 5.08
CA LEU A 61 -10.62 3.00 3.66
C LEU A 61 -9.32 2.26 3.33
N PHE A 62 -8.19 2.70 3.90
CA PHE A 62 -6.91 2.03 3.73
C PHE A 62 -6.93 0.59 4.28
N HIS A 63 -7.44 0.39 5.50
CA HIS A 63 -7.53 -0.95 6.12
C HIS A 63 -8.56 -1.83 5.40
N LEU A 64 -9.71 -1.27 4.96
CA LEU A 64 -10.66 -1.98 4.13
C LEU A 64 -10.02 -2.49 2.84
N ALA A 65 -9.28 -1.62 2.14
CA ALA A 65 -8.58 -2.00 0.92
C ALA A 65 -7.52 -3.10 1.13
N LEU A 66 -6.82 -3.12 2.29
CA LEU A 66 -5.90 -4.20 2.64
C LEU A 66 -6.64 -5.54 2.81
N MET A 67 -7.79 -5.53 3.48
CA MET A 67 -8.61 -6.74 3.64
C MET A 67 -9.15 -7.22 2.31
N GLU A 68 -9.66 -6.34 1.47
CA GLU A 68 -10.14 -6.68 0.12
C GLU A 68 -9.04 -7.29 -0.75
N LYS A 69 -7.81 -6.74 -0.67
CA LYS A 69 -6.64 -7.31 -1.34
C LYS A 69 -6.35 -8.73 -0.83
N ALA A 70 -6.42 -8.98 0.48
CA ALA A 70 -6.20 -10.30 1.06
C ALA A 70 -7.21 -11.36 0.54
N PHE A 71 -8.39 -10.91 0.14
CA PHE A 71 -9.43 -11.77 -0.47
C PHE A 71 -9.45 -11.72 -2.01
N ASN A 72 -8.40 -11.17 -2.65
CA ASN A 72 -8.28 -11.02 -4.10
C ASN A 72 -9.43 -10.20 -4.75
N MET A 73 -10.01 -9.27 -3.99
CA MET A 73 -11.02 -8.32 -4.48
C MET A 73 -10.32 -7.08 -5.08
N ASP A 74 -9.41 -7.31 -6.04
CA ASP A 74 -8.45 -6.31 -6.52
C ASP A 74 -9.09 -5.00 -6.99
N SER A 75 -10.22 -5.07 -7.70
CA SER A 75 -10.91 -3.87 -8.20
C SER A 75 -11.45 -3.00 -7.06
N LEU A 76 -12.03 -3.60 -6.01
CA LEU A 76 -12.52 -2.89 -4.83
C LEU A 76 -11.35 -2.34 -4.02
N SER A 77 -10.32 -3.14 -3.82
CA SER A 77 -9.08 -2.73 -3.14
C SER A 77 -8.46 -1.50 -3.80
N MET A 78 -8.29 -1.50 -5.13
CA MET A 78 -7.78 -0.33 -5.85
C MET A 78 -8.68 0.90 -5.70
N ALA A 79 -10.01 0.72 -5.74
CA ALA A 79 -10.95 1.82 -5.56
C ALA A 79 -10.83 2.45 -4.17
N HIS A 80 -10.82 1.65 -3.10
CA HIS A 80 -10.71 2.16 -1.73
C HIS A 80 -9.31 2.70 -1.41
N PHE A 81 -8.23 2.14 -1.97
CA PHE A 81 -6.91 2.74 -1.87
C PHE A 81 -6.87 4.14 -2.50
N ASN A 82 -7.41 4.32 -3.71
CA ASN A 82 -7.48 5.63 -4.36
C ASN A 82 -8.34 6.60 -3.55
N GLN A 83 -9.51 6.18 -3.10
CA GLN A 83 -10.38 7.01 -2.26
C GLN A 83 -9.67 7.45 -0.96
N SER A 84 -8.90 6.55 -0.33
CA SER A 84 -8.13 6.88 0.87
C SER A 84 -7.08 7.97 0.64
N LEU A 85 -6.45 7.97 -0.54
CA LEU A 85 -5.48 9.01 -0.94
C LEU A 85 -6.18 10.37 -1.21
N GLU A 86 -7.37 10.36 -1.82
CA GLU A 86 -8.16 11.57 -2.08
C GLU A 86 -8.61 12.27 -0.79
N VAL A 87 -8.95 11.49 0.24
CA VAL A 87 -9.36 12.03 1.55
C VAL A 87 -8.19 12.59 2.35
N SER A 88 -6.98 12.18 2.09
CA SER A 88 -5.72 12.57 2.78
C SER A 88 -5.23 11.54 3.80
N LEU A 89 -4.23 10.79 3.38
CA LEU A 89 -3.46 9.88 4.26
C LEU A 89 -2.18 10.55 4.77
N PRO A 90 -1.71 10.21 5.97
CA PRO A 90 -0.34 10.52 6.39
C PRO A 90 0.67 9.99 5.39
N LYS A 91 1.78 10.73 5.16
CA LYS A 91 2.80 10.40 4.14
C LYS A 91 3.24 8.94 4.14
N GLY A 92 3.55 8.37 5.30
CA GLY A 92 3.98 6.97 5.40
C GLY A 92 2.91 5.97 4.97
N ARG A 93 1.62 6.27 5.20
CA ARG A 93 0.52 5.44 4.68
C ARG A 93 0.31 5.67 3.19
N ALA A 94 0.40 6.91 2.72
CA ALA A 94 0.31 7.22 1.30
C ALA A 94 1.40 6.46 0.50
N LEU A 95 2.65 6.45 0.99
CA LEU A 95 3.73 5.64 0.41
C LEU A 95 3.36 4.16 0.31
N ARG A 96 2.84 3.58 1.39
CA ARG A 96 2.42 2.17 1.39
C ARG A 96 1.26 1.92 0.43
N THR A 97 0.31 2.86 0.35
CA THR A 97 -0.84 2.76 -0.56
C THR A 97 -0.37 2.77 -2.01
N TYR A 98 0.54 3.68 -2.40
CA TYR A 98 1.09 3.68 -3.75
C TYR A 98 1.87 2.40 -4.07
N LYS A 99 2.61 1.83 -3.12
CA LYS A 99 3.25 0.52 -3.32
C LYS A 99 2.22 -0.58 -3.60
N TRP A 100 1.14 -0.65 -2.84
CA TRP A 100 0.07 -1.62 -3.08
C TRP A 100 -0.65 -1.41 -4.41
N LEU A 101 -0.92 -0.15 -4.79
CA LEU A 101 -1.51 0.16 -6.12
C LEU A 101 -0.57 -0.24 -7.25
N ALA A 102 0.73 0.03 -7.13
CA ALA A 102 1.73 -0.37 -8.11
C ALA A 102 1.77 -1.89 -8.30
N ASP A 103 1.74 -2.65 -7.20
CA ASP A 103 1.72 -4.12 -7.25
C ASP A 103 0.44 -4.64 -7.91
N LEU A 104 -0.73 -4.09 -7.58
CA LEU A 104 -2.01 -4.46 -8.20
C LEU A 104 -2.03 -4.10 -9.69
N HIS A 105 -1.56 -2.90 -10.07
CA HIS A 105 -1.45 -2.52 -11.48
C HIS A 105 -0.48 -3.42 -12.24
N PHE A 106 0.65 -3.80 -11.63
CA PHE A 106 1.59 -4.75 -12.22
C PHE A 106 0.94 -6.13 -12.43
N LEU A 107 0.22 -6.64 -11.44
CA LEU A 107 -0.49 -7.94 -11.50
C LEU A 107 -1.49 -7.96 -12.67
N HIS A 108 -2.15 -6.84 -12.92
CA HIS A 108 -3.11 -6.67 -14.02
C HIS A 108 -2.47 -6.16 -15.32
N HIS A 109 -1.14 -6.24 -15.47
CA HIS A 109 -0.38 -5.81 -16.65
C HIS A 109 -0.55 -4.34 -17.03
N ARG A 110 -0.99 -3.50 -16.10
CA ARG A 110 -1.15 -2.05 -16.25
C ARG A 110 0.16 -1.32 -15.95
N TYR A 111 1.20 -1.63 -16.71
CA TYR A 111 2.57 -1.19 -16.43
C TYR A 111 2.77 0.33 -16.39
N ALA A 112 2.01 1.08 -17.19
CA ALA A 112 2.08 2.54 -17.19
C ALA A 112 1.51 3.13 -15.87
N ASP A 113 0.43 2.55 -15.35
CA ASP A 113 -0.15 2.96 -14.07
C ASP A 113 0.77 2.54 -12.91
N ALA A 114 1.30 1.31 -12.95
CA ALA A 114 2.29 0.85 -11.96
C ALA A 114 3.54 1.75 -11.94
N ALA A 115 4.03 2.20 -13.10
CA ALA A 115 5.14 3.14 -13.17
C ALA A 115 4.82 4.47 -12.48
N ARG A 116 3.62 5.01 -12.71
CA ARG A 116 3.17 6.26 -12.08
C ARG A 116 3.07 6.11 -10.55
N ASP A 117 2.57 4.99 -10.05
CA ASP A 117 2.46 4.76 -8.62
C ASP A 117 3.85 4.62 -7.97
N PHE A 118 4.80 3.92 -8.61
CA PHE A 118 6.19 3.90 -8.13
C PHE A 118 6.87 5.28 -8.21
N GLU A 119 6.55 6.12 -9.20
CA GLU A 119 7.02 7.51 -9.23
C GLU A 119 6.50 8.29 -8.01
N LEU A 120 5.23 8.11 -7.65
CA LEU A 120 4.67 8.71 -6.45
C LEU A 120 5.36 8.17 -5.18
N CYS A 121 5.75 6.89 -5.15
CA CYS A 121 6.57 6.38 -4.05
C CYS A 121 7.85 7.18 -3.86
N THR A 122 8.53 7.62 -4.94
CA THR A 122 9.76 8.43 -4.79
C THR A 122 9.50 9.80 -4.16
N LEU A 123 8.28 10.35 -4.29
CA LEU A 123 7.91 11.65 -3.69
C LEU A 123 7.52 11.54 -2.22
N TYR A 124 6.97 10.39 -1.81
CA TYR A 124 6.48 10.16 -0.45
C TYR A 124 7.50 9.43 0.45
N ASP A 125 8.58 8.91 -0.13
CA ASP A 125 9.62 8.18 0.58
C ASP A 125 10.67 9.16 1.12
N GLU A 126 10.58 9.48 2.40
CA GLU A 126 11.51 10.39 3.08
C GLU A 126 12.94 9.80 3.20
N GLU A 127 13.08 8.49 3.12
CA GLU A 127 14.37 7.79 3.14
C GLU A 127 15.02 7.71 1.76
N ASP A 128 14.28 8.11 0.71
CA ASP A 128 14.73 8.09 -0.69
C ASP A 128 15.34 6.73 -1.08
N ASN A 129 14.56 5.66 -0.88
CA ASN A 129 15.00 4.29 -1.13
C ASN A 129 15.28 4.05 -2.63
N PRO A 130 16.51 3.67 -3.01
CA PRO A 130 16.87 3.49 -4.41
C PRO A 130 16.02 2.47 -5.16
N LEU A 131 15.41 1.50 -4.47
CA LEU A 131 14.53 0.50 -5.10
C LEU A 131 13.30 1.13 -5.75
N ASN A 132 12.82 2.27 -5.25
CA ASN A 132 11.70 2.97 -5.89
C ASN A 132 12.07 3.42 -7.30
N TYR A 133 13.29 3.94 -7.51
CA TYR A 133 13.78 4.30 -8.85
C TYR A 133 13.92 3.09 -9.76
N TYR A 134 14.46 1.97 -9.22
CA TYR A 134 14.61 0.74 -9.98
C TYR A 134 13.26 0.17 -10.41
N ASN A 135 12.31 0.06 -9.51
CA ASN A 135 10.96 -0.46 -9.78
C ASN A 135 10.24 0.42 -10.81
N THR A 136 10.31 1.75 -10.66
CA THR A 136 9.79 2.70 -11.65
C THR A 136 10.38 2.41 -13.04
N ALA A 137 11.71 2.25 -13.13
CA ALA A 137 12.36 1.98 -14.39
C ALA A 137 11.90 0.65 -15.03
N GLN A 138 11.72 -0.41 -14.23
CA GLN A 138 11.25 -1.71 -14.75
C GLN A 138 9.83 -1.58 -15.32
N MET A 139 8.93 -0.85 -14.66
CA MET A 139 7.57 -0.62 -15.16
C MET A 139 7.56 0.25 -16.42
N LEU A 140 8.44 1.25 -16.49
CA LEU A 140 8.61 2.08 -17.69
C LEU A 140 9.17 1.28 -18.88
N ILE A 141 10.08 0.32 -18.64
CA ILE A 141 10.56 -0.61 -19.68
C ILE A 141 9.40 -1.47 -20.17
N ALA A 142 8.62 -2.05 -19.25
CA ALA A 142 7.47 -2.90 -19.58
C ALA A 142 6.38 -2.13 -20.35
N SER A 143 6.18 -0.85 -20.04
CA SER A 143 5.25 0.05 -20.76
C SER A 143 5.87 0.67 -22.03
N LYS A 144 7.09 0.28 -22.42
CA LYS A 144 7.83 0.75 -23.61
C LYS A 144 8.24 2.23 -23.57
N ASN A 145 8.24 2.87 -22.41
CA ASN A 145 8.73 4.25 -22.24
C ASN A 145 10.24 4.27 -21.97
N LYS A 146 11.03 3.95 -22.98
CA LYS A 146 12.49 3.78 -22.88
C LYS A 146 13.21 5.04 -22.40
N LEU A 147 12.79 6.22 -22.86
CA LEU A 147 13.47 7.47 -22.51
C LEU A 147 13.39 7.74 -21.00
N LYS A 148 12.19 7.65 -20.45
CA LYS A 148 11.97 7.87 -19.02
C LYS A 148 12.58 6.74 -18.18
N ALA A 149 12.55 5.50 -18.67
CA ALA A 149 13.22 4.37 -18.03
C ALA A 149 14.72 4.60 -17.84
N LYS A 150 15.40 5.12 -18.87
CA LYS A 150 16.83 5.47 -18.76
C LYS A 150 17.13 6.46 -17.66
N LEU A 151 16.30 7.49 -17.51
CA LEU A 151 16.44 8.47 -16.44
C LEU A 151 16.37 7.79 -15.06
N TYR A 152 15.34 6.96 -14.83
CA TYR A 152 15.18 6.28 -13.55
C TYR A 152 16.26 5.23 -13.27
N LEU A 153 16.78 4.54 -14.28
CA LEU A 153 17.96 3.67 -14.13
C LEU A 153 19.20 4.45 -13.71
N GLN A 154 19.41 5.66 -14.26
CA GLN A 154 20.51 6.53 -13.85
C GLN A 154 20.36 7.01 -12.41
N MET A 155 19.14 7.42 -12.01
CA MET A 155 18.84 7.79 -10.62
C MET A 155 19.08 6.62 -9.67
N PHE A 156 18.66 5.42 -10.04
CA PHE A 156 18.94 4.22 -9.26
C PHE A 156 20.46 4.01 -9.10
N LEU A 157 21.22 4.04 -10.19
CA LEU A 157 22.69 3.81 -10.16
C LEU A 157 23.43 4.85 -9.33
N ALA A 158 22.97 6.10 -9.32
CA ALA A 158 23.55 7.17 -8.52
C ALA A 158 23.35 6.95 -7.01
N ASN A 159 22.30 6.24 -6.61
CA ASN A 159 21.90 6.03 -5.22
C ASN A 159 22.04 4.58 -4.72
N ALA A 160 22.40 3.63 -5.59
CA ALA A 160 22.41 2.19 -5.29
C ALA A 160 23.38 1.79 -4.16
N ASN A 161 24.39 2.63 -3.87
CA ASN A 161 25.34 2.42 -2.77
C ASN A 161 24.66 2.50 -1.39
N ARG A 162 23.46 3.08 -1.30
CA ARG A 162 22.64 3.21 -0.07
C ARG A 162 21.85 1.93 0.24
N LEU A 163 21.77 0.97 -0.67
CA LEU A 163 21.14 -0.32 -0.41
C LEU A 163 21.92 -1.10 0.64
N GLU A 164 21.21 -1.65 1.62
CA GLU A 164 21.80 -2.41 2.74
C GLU A 164 22.36 -3.75 2.27
N ASP A 165 21.60 -4.53 1.51
CA ASP A 165 22.06 -5.79 0.92
C ASP A 165 22.99 -5.53 -0.26
N LYS A 166 24.30 -5.66 0.02
CA LYS A 166 25.34 -5.41 -1.00
C LYS A 166 25.35 -6.45 -2.13
N LYS A 167 24.88 -7.67 -1.89
CA LYS A 167 24.79 -8.72 -2.91
C LYS A 167 23.65 -8.44 -3.86
N GLU A 168 22.47 -8.12 -3.32
CA GLU A 168 21.32 -7.71 -4.13
C GLU A 168 21.63 -6.43 -4.90
N ALA A 169 22.23 -5.43 -4.25
CA ALA A 169 22.66 -4.19 -4.90
C ALA A 169 23.56 -4.44 -6.11
N ALA A 170 24.56 -5.31 -5.98
CA ALA A 170 25.48 -5.63 -7.07
C ALA A 170 24.76 -6.27 -8.28
N GLN A 171 23.80 -7.16 -8.03
CA GLN A 171 22.99 -7.79 -9.07
C GLN A 171 22.12 -6.77 -9.81
N LEU A 172 21.41 -5.91 -9.06
CA LEU A 172 20.54 -4.89 -9.64
C LEU A 172 21.34 -3.83 -10.42
N ILE A 173 22.51 -3.42 -9.91
CA ILE A 173 23.42 -2.50 -10.59
C ILE A 173 23.89 -3.10 -11.93
N SER A 174 24.29 -4.38 -11.95
CA SER A 174 24.70 -5.05 -13.18
C SER A 174 23.57 -5.06 -14.22
N LYS A 175 22.38 -5.44 -13.80
CA LYS A 175 21.18 -5.47 -14.66
C LYS A 175 20.80 -4.08 -15.18
N ALA A 176 20.84 -3.06 -14.32
CA ALA A 176 20.55 -1.68 -14.72
C ALA A 176 21.55 -1.15 -15.76
N LYS A 177 22.85 -1.43 -15.57
CA LYS A 177 23.90 -1.07 -16.55
C LYS A 177 23.72 -1.76 -17.90
N GLU A 178 23.26 -3.00 -17.93
CA GLU A 178 22.95 -3.73 -19.16
C GLU A 178 21.75 -3.12 -19.88
N GLN A 179 20.69 -2.83 -19.14
CA GLN A 179 19.46 -2.21 -19.69
C GLN A 179 19.73 -0.81 -20.28
N LEU A 180 20.69 -0.06 -19.74
CA LEU A 180 21.07 1.26 -20.28
C LEU A 180 21.76 1.19 -21.66
N LYS A 181 22.29 0.02 -22.07
CA LYS A 181 22.95 -0.17 -23.36
C LYS A 181 21.95 -0.48 -24.49
N GLN A 182 20.71 -0.82 -24.16
CA GLN A 182 19.62 -1.16 -25.08
C GLN A 182 18.78 0.07 -25.44
#